data_5d275e4e287b2f34c29a5117a418b1c1
#
_entry.id   5d275e4e287b2f34c29a5117a418b1c1
#
_cell.length_a   1.000
_cell.length_b   1.000
_cell.length_c   1.000
_cell.angle_alpha   90.00
_cell.angle_beta   90.00
_cell.angle_gamma   90.00
#
_symmetry.space_group_name_H-M   'P 1'
#
loop_
_entity.id
_entity.type
_entity.pdbx_description
1 polymer ?
#
loop_
_entity_poly.entity_id
_entity_poly.type
_entity_poly.pdbx_seq_one_letter_code
_entity_poly.pdbx_strand_id
1 'polypeptide(L)'
;MTPMRRTVLACAALGALAACKPNEMPEADEGRRLFVENCAMCHGPDATGNGPVARSLNPPPKDLTLIRARHDDTFPRAKVLSILDGYTRVDLPGQNMPEFGELLRGDLIPLDTGDGILTPTPRKLVALLEYLESIQK
;
A
#
# COMPACT_ATOMS: atom_id res chain seq x y z
N MET A 1 -38.12 -56.55 28.70
CA MET A 1 -37.83 -55.21 29.21
C MET A 1 -36.46 -54.82 28.68
N THR A 2 -36.39 -54.04 27.57
CA THR A 2 -35.18 -53.63 26.89
C THR A 2 -34.96 -52.16 27.17
N PRO A 3 -33.80 -51.70 27.68
CA PRO A 3 -33.53 -50.26 27.87
C PRO A 3 -33.11 -49.59 26.57
N MET A 4 -33.84 -48.58 26.23
CA MET A 4 -33.64 -47.70 25.07
C MET A 4 -32.38 -46.83 25.25
N ARG A 5 -31.33 -47.12 24.47
CA ARG A 5 -30.12 -46.31 24.42
C ARG A 5 -30.40 -44.98 23.71
N ARG A 6 -30.40 -43.87 24.47
CA ARG A 6 -30.43 -42.50 23.91
C ARG A 6 -29.04 -42.13 23.42
N THR A 7 -28.88 -42.11 22.11
CA THR A 7 -27.70 -41.57 21.45
C THR A 7 -27.82 -40.04 21.37
N VAL A 8 -27.02 -39.35 22.16
CA VAL A 8 -26.91 -37.90 22.09
C VAL A 8 -25.90 -37.56 21.00
N LEU A 9 -26.37 -37.06 19.84
CA LEU A 9 -25.51 -36.48 18.81
C LEU A 9 -25.08 -35.07 19.31
N ALA A 10 -23.83 -34.94 19.72
CA ALA A 10 -23.19 -33.65 19.94
C ALA A 10 -22.74 -33.10 18.59
N CYS A 11 -23.48 -32.14 18.01
CA CYS A 11 -23.05 -31.34 16.89
C CYS A 11 -22.00 -30.32 17.39
N ALA A 12 -20.71 -30.62 17.20
CA ALA A 12 -19.64 -29.64 17.37
C ALA A 12 -19.65 -28.69 16.17
N ALA A 13 -20.29 -27.55 16.33
CA ALA A 13 -20.16 -26.43 15.38
C ALA A 13 -18.79 -25.79 15.58
N LEU A 14 -17.79 -26.15 14.75
CA LEU A 14 -16.56 -25.40 14.61
C LEU A 14 -16.88 -24.08 13.89
N GLY A 15 -17.12 -23.04 14.68
CA GLY A 15 -17.13 -21.67 14.18
C GLY A 15 -15.71 -21.27 13.83
N ALA A 16 -15.39 -21.20 12.54
CA ALA A 16 -14.17 -20.57 12.05
C ALA A 16 -14.28 -19.06 12.35
N LEU A 17 -13.71 -18.61 13.48
CA LEU A 17 -13.48 -17.19 13.72
C LEU A 17 -12.41 -16.74 12.72
N ALA A 18 -12.83 -16.09 11.65
CA ALA A 18 -11.95 -15.24 10.84
C ALA A 18 -11.48 -14.09 11.73
N ALA A 19 -10.35 -14.28 12.40
CA ALA A 19 -9.70 -13.23 13.17
C ALA A 19 -9.19 -12.18 12.17
N CYS A 20 -9.91 -11.08 12.01
CA CYS A 20 -9.34 -9.87 11.41
C CYS A 20 -8.15 -9.46 12.28
N LYS A 21 -6.93 -9.56 11.75
CA LYS A 21 -5.70 -9.11 12.44
C LYS A 21 -5.47 -7.63 12.08
N PRO A 22 -5.89 -6.68 12.92
CA PRO A 22 -5.83 -5.26 12.58
C PRO A 22 -4.41 -4.69 12.46
N ASN A 23 -3.38 -5.42 12.92
CA ASN A 23 -1.97 -5.00 12.91
C ASN A 23 -1.07 -5.81 11.95
N GLU A 24 -1.65 -6.57 11.03
CA GLU A 24 -0.86 -7.27 10.03
C GLU A 24 -0.39 -6.28 8.96
N MET A 25 0.90 -6.36 8.59
CA MET A 25 1.44 -5.55 7.50
C MET A 25 0.67 -5.82 6.21
N PRO A 26 0.32 -4.79 5.43
CA PRO A 26 -0.41 -5.00 4.18
C PRO A 26 0.47 -5.71 3.14
N GLU A 27 -0.16 -6.56 2.34
CA GLU A 27 0.48 -7.23 1.23
C GLU A 27 0.63 -6.29 0.03
N ALA A 28 1.63 -6.52 -0.82
CA ALA A 28 1.87 -5.74 -2.04
C ALA A 28 0.64 -5.73 -2.99
N ASP A 29 -0.16 -6.77 -2.99
CA ASP A 29 -1.40 -6.85 -3.77
C ASP A 29 -2.47 -5.84 -3.31
N GLU A 30 -2.54 -5.52 -2.02
CA GLU A 30 -3.39 -4.45 -1.51
C GLU A 30 -2.90 -3.10 -2.07
N GLY A 31 -1.59 -2.87 -2.04
CA GLY A 31 -0.96 -1.69 -2.61
C GLY A 31 -1.16 -1.57 -4.11
N ARG A 32 -1.09 -2.68 -4.84
CA ARG A 32 -1.34 -2.70 -6.28
C ARG A 32 -2.75 -2.22 -6.63
N ARG A 33 -3.77 -2.67 -5.90
CA ARG A 33 -5.16 -2.20 -6.12
C ARG A 33 -5.26 -0.69 -5.90
N LEU A 34 -4.75 -0.20 -4.78
CA LEU A 34 -4.72 1.23 -4.47
C LEU A 34 -3.95 2.04 -5.52
N PHE A 35 -2.85 1.50 -6.03
CA PHE A 35 -2.07 2.14 -7.09
C PHE A 35 -2.86 2.27 -8.40
N VAL A 36 -3.54 1.22 -8.83
CA VAL A 36 -4.36 1.25 -10.04
C VAL A 36 -5.49 2.28 -9.90
N GLU A 37 -6.12 2.35 -8.75
CA GLU A 37 -7.24 3.27 -8.49
C GLU A 37 -6.82 4.74 -8.41
N ASN A 38 -5.64 5.03 -7.85
CA ASN A 38 -5.27 6.40 -7.49
C ASN A 38 -4.07 6.95 -8.27
N CYS A 39 -3.21 6.11 -8.85
CA CYS A 39 -1.93 6.52 -9.41
C CYS A 39 -1.79 6.24 -10.91
N ALA A 40 -2.45 5.18 -11.41
CA ALA A 40 -2.26 4.68 -12.78
C ALA A 40 -2.69 5.69 -13.86
N MET A 41 -3.59 6.63 -13.56
CA MET A 41 -3.99 7.68 -14.50
C MET A 41 -2.79 8.50 -14.99
N CYS A 42 -1.82 8.76 -14.11
CA CYS A 42 -0.59 9.48 -14.44
C CYS A 42 0.59 8.51 -14.67
N HIS A 43 0.79 7.55 -13.75
CA HIS A 43 1.97 6.71 -13.74
C HIS A 43 1.88 5.45 -14.62
N GLY A 44 0.70 5.16 -15.19
CA GLY A 44 0.43 3.91 -15.92
C GLY A 44 0.20 2.71 -14.99
N PRO A 45 -0.52 1.68 -15.46
CA PRO A 45 -0.80 0.48 -14.66
C PRO A 45 0.45 -0.36 -14.36
N ASP A 46 1.51 -0.17 -15.15
CA ASP A 46 2.85 -0.77 -15.00
C ASP A 46 3.85 0.13 -14.26
N ALA A 47 3.39 1.30 -13.78
CA ALA A 47 4.15 2.28 -13.03
C ALA A 47 5.36 2.90 -13.80
N THR A 48 5.40 2.82 -15.14
CA THR A 48 6.51 3.32 -15.96
C THR A 48 6.37 4.79 -16.36
N GLY A 49 5.34 5.50 -15.89
CA GLY A 49 5.12 6.91 -16.21
C GLY A 49 4.36 7.16 -17.51
N ASN A 50 3.70 6.13 -18.05
CA ASN A 50 3.02 6.12 -19.34
C ASN A 50 1.49 6.20 -19.23
N GLY A 51 0.95 6.69 -18.11
CA GLY A 51 -0.49 6.78 -17.87
C GLY A 51 -1.24 7.62 -18.92
N PRO A 52 -2.56 7.48 -19.01
CA PRO A 52 -3.39 8.19 -20.01
C PRO A 52 -3.16 9.69 -20.09
N VAL A 53 -2.92 10.35 -18.95
CA VAL A 53 -2.69 11.81 -18.90
C VAL A 53 -1.21 12.20 -18.87
N ALA A 54 -0.29 11.25 -18.87
CA ALA A 54 1.15 11.51 -18.72
C ALA A 54 1.70 12.52 -19.74
N ARG A 55 1.23 12.46 -20.99
CA ARG A 55 1.67 13.34 -22.09
C ARG A 55 1.25 14.80 -21.91
N SER A 56 0.22 15.06 -21.12
CA SER A 56 -0.26 16.42 -20.84
C SER A 56 0.41 17.05 -19.61
N LEU A 57 1.23 16.28 -18.89
CA LEU A 57 1.93 16.73 -17.70
C LEU A 57 3.34 17.23 -18.04
N ASN A 58 3.74 18.33 -17.40
CA ASN A 58 5.08 18.89 -17.54
C ASN A 58 5.63 19.27 -16.15
N PRO A 59 6.64 18.58 -15.62
CA PRO A 59 7.33 17.45 -16.24
C PRO A 59 6.45 16.17 -16.29
N PRO A 60 6.74 15.22 -17.20
CA PRO A 60 6.02 13.97 -17.25
C PRO A 60 6.30 13.11 -16.00
N PRO A 61 5.37 12.21 -15.62
CA PRO A 61 5.57 11.30 -14.50
C PRO A 61 6.81 10.43 -14.70
N LYS A 62 7.59 10.25 -13.62
CA LYS A 62 8.77 9.38 -13.66
C LYS A 62 8.37 7.91 -13.66
N ASP A 63 9.23 7.06 -14.23
CA ASP A 63 9.17 5.62 -14.09
C ASP A 63 9.43 5.24 -12.62
N LEU A 64 8.40 4.71 -11.95
CA LEU A 64 8.47 4.34 -10.53
C LEU A 64 9.14 2.99 -10.30
N THR A 65 9.33 2.17 -11.34
CA THR A 65 10.06 0.90 -11.24
C THR A 65 11.58 1.09 -11.11
N LEU A 66 12.05 2.32 -11.26
CA LEU A 66 13.47 2.69 -11.20
C LEU A 66 13.79 3.60 -10.00
N ILE A 67 12.97 3.59 -8.94
CA ILE A 67 13.26 4.39 -7.74
C ILE A 67 14.58 3.92 -7.12
N ARG A 68 14.74 2.61 -6.90
CA ARG A 68 15.95 2.02 -6.35
C ARG A 68 17.20 2.40 -7.16
N ALA A 69 17.16 2.21 -8.48
CA ALA A 69 18.27 2.53 -9.37
C ALA A 69 18.71 4.01 -9.32
N ARG A 70 17.79 4.92 -8.97
CA ARG A 70 18.08 6.35 -8.79
C ARG A 70 18.57 6.72 -7.39
N HIS A 71 18.69 5.75 -6.48
CA HIS A 71 19.06 5.95 -5.07
C HIS A 71 20.10 4.91 -4.62
N ASP A 72 21.18 4.79 -5.38
CA ASP A 72 22.33 3.91 -5.07
C ASP A 72 21.91 2.47 -4.73
N ASP A 73 21.01 1.92 -5.53
CA ASP A 73 20.41 0.58 -5.39
C ASP A 73 19.70 0.32 -4.05
N THR A 74 19.31 1.39 -3.36
CA THR A 74 18.54 1.32 -2.12
C THR A 74 17.17 1.94 -2.32
N PHE A 75 16.10 1.26 -1.91
CA PHE A 75 14.76 1.84 -1.97
C PHE A 75 14.55 2.79 -0.77
N PRO A 76 14.36 4.11 -1.01
CA PRO A 76 14.34 5.11 0.06
C PRO A 76 12.93 5.21 0.69
N ARG A 77 12.57 4.25 1.55
CA ARG A 77 11.21 4.09 2.12
C ARG A 77 10.68 5.38 2.74
N ALA A 78 11.43 6.03 3.62
CA ALA A 78 11.02 7.27 4.28
C ALA A 78 10.73 8.40 3.28
N LYS A 79 11.58 8.55 2.25
CA LYS A 79 11.41 9.57 1.21
C LYS A 79 10.19 9.30 0.35
N VAL A 80 9.97 8.05 -0.07
CA VAL A 80 8.81 7.66 -0.86
C VAL A 80 7.53 7.89 -0.06
N LEU A 81 7.50 7.47 1.20
CA LEU A 81 6.37 7.70 2.10
C LEU A 81 6.06 9.19 2.25
N SER A 82 7.07 10.05 2.47
CA SER A 82 6.90 11.50 2.58
C SER A 82 6.31 12.14 1.32
N ILE A 83 6.65 11.62 0.14
CA ILE A 83 6.07 12.08 -1.13
C ILE A 83 4.62 11.63 -1.25
N LEU A 84 4.30 10.38 -0.91
CA LEU A 84 2.93 9.84 -0.93
C LEU A 84 2.03 10.59 0.05
N ASP A 85 2.51 10.86 1.24
CA ASP A 85 1.76 11.58 2.28
C ASP A 85 1.52 13.05 1.89
N GLY A 86 2.42 13.66 1.12
CA GLY A 86 2.40 15.07 0.76
C GLY A 86 3.22 15.95 1.71
N TYR A 87 3.93 15.35 2.67
CA TYR A 87 4.78 16.09 3.61
C TYR A 87 5.96 16.78 2.92
N THR A 88 6.55 16.11 1.92
CA THR A 88 7.61 16.70 1.09
C THR A 88 7.00 17.15 -0.23
N ARG A 89 6.55 18.37 -0.28
CA ARG A 89 6.18 19.02 -1.56
C ARG A 89 7.45 19.32 -2.34
N VAL A 90 7.57 18.72 -3.50
CA VAL A 90 8.50 19.22 -4.51
C VAL A 90 7.68 20.23 -5.31
N ASP A 91 7.95 21.53 -5.09
CA ASP A 91 7.38 22.62 -5.91
C ASP A 91 7.92 22.49 -7.34
N LEU A 92 7.29 21.61 -8.11
CA LEU A 92 7.57 21.49 -9.54
C LEU A 92 6.60 22.42 -10.29
N PRO A 93 7.09 23.23 -11.23
CA PRO A 93 6.19 23.99 -12.09
C PRO A 93 5.33 23.02 -12.88
N GLY A 94 4.02 23.15 -12.77
CA GLY A 94 3.05 22.28 -13.45
C GLY A 94 2.04 21.62 -12.48
N GLN A 95 1.35 20.59 -12.94
CA GLN A 95 0.43 19.82 -12.11
C GLN A 95 1.24 18.91 -11.18
N ASN A 96 1.16 19.20 -9.90
CA ASN A 96 1.82 18.39 -8.88
C ASN A 96 1.04 17.10 -8.60
N MET A 97 1.75 16.06 -8.21
CA MET A 97 1.16 14.83 -7.67
C MET A 97 0.24 15.18 -6.48
N PRO A 98 -0.99 14.62 -6.39
CA PRO A 98 -1.87 14.84 -5.25
C PRO A 98 -1.24 14.37 -3.92
N GLU A 99 -1.68 14.94 -2.82
CA GLU A 99 -1.34 14.51 -1.46
C GLU A 99 -2.27 13.37 -1.05
N PHE A 100 -1.71 12.20 -0.84
CA PHE A 100 -2.51 11.02 -0.52
C PHE A 100 -2.67 10.78 0.98
N GLY A 101 -1.92 11.48 1.86
CA GLY A 101 -2.04 11.36 3.30
C GLY A 101 -3.46 11.60 3.80
N GLU A 102 -4.08 12.68 3.35
CA GLU A 102 -5.46 13.01 3.67
C GLU A 102 -6.47 12.12 2.93
N LEU A 103 -6.22 11.84 1.65
CA LEU A 103 -7.12 11.06 0.80
C LEU A 103 -7.21 9.60 1.23
N LEU A 104 -6.11 9.02 1.67
CA LEU A 104 -5.98 7.62 2.04
C LEU A 104 -5.93 7.40 3.57
N ARG A 105 -6.43 8.35 4.35
CA ARG A 105 -6.60 8.21 5.81
C ARG A 105 -7.29 6.89 6.18
N GLY A 106 -7.05 6.42 7.38
CA GLY A 106 -7.70 5.23 7.92
C GLY A 106 -6.93 4.66 9.10
N ASP A 107 -7.02 3.35 9.27
CA ASP A 107 -6.33 2.63 10.33
C ASP A 107 -4.83 2.87 10.27
N LEU A 108 -4.22 3.11 11.43
CA LEU A 108 -2.80 3.32 11.57
C LEU A 108 -2.12 2.00 11.95
N ILE A 109 -0.99 1.72 11.30
CA ILE A 109 -0.11 0.62 11.68
C ILE A 109 1.30 1.15 11.97
N PRO A 110 2.04 0.53 12.89
CA PRO A 110 3.40 0.93 13.19
C PRO A 110 4.32 0.53 12.05
N LEU A 111 4.97 1.50 11.40
CA LEU A 111 5.92 1.30 10.30
C LEU A 111 7.30 1.78 10.70
N ASP A 112 8.32 0.92 10.50
CA ASP A 112 9.72 1.31 10.49
C ASP A 112 10.16 1.58 9.04
N THR A 113 10.65 2.78 8.78
CA THR A 113 11.18 3.17 7.46
C THR A 113 12.68 2.95 7.30
N GLY A 114 13.30 2.29 8.29
CA GLY A 114 14.73 1.95 8.29
C GLY A 114 15.57 2.71 9.31
N ASP A 115 14.94 3.49 10.19
CA ASP A 115 15.56 4.24 11.28
C ASP A 115 15.41 3.56 12.66
N GLY A 116 14.71 2.42 12.71
CA GLY A 116 14.40 1.70 13.94
C GLY A 116 13.28 2.31 14.78
N ILE A 117 12.56 3.31 14.24
CA ILE A 117 11.47 3.98 14.92
C ILE A 117 10.13 3.57 14.30
N LEU A 118 9.26 2.97 15.11
CA LEU A 118 7.91 2.64 14.69
C LEU A 118 7.03 3.89 14.66
N THR A 119 6.69 4.36 13.48
CA THR A 119 5.84 5.54 13.27
C THR A 119 4.42 5.11 12.89
N PRO A 120 3.37 5.59 13.59
CA PRO A 120 1.98 5.35 13.20
C PRO A 120 1.72 5.90 11.79
N THR A 121 1.42 5.01 10.85
CA THR A 121 1.28 5.35 9.42
C THR A 121 -0.04 4.79 8.88
N PRO A 122 -0.79 5.54 8.06
CA PRO A 122 -2.00 5.03 7.43
C PRO A 122 -1.74 3.73 6.67
N ARG A 123 -2.48 2.68 6.97
CA ARG A 123 -2.32 1.34 6.38
C ARG A 123 -2.27 1.37 4.84
N LYS A 124 -3.11 2.21 4.22
CA LYS A 124 -3.16 2.33 2.76
C LYS A 124 -1.88 2.93 2.17
N LEU A 125 -1.24 3.87 2.88
CA LEU A 125 0.07 4.41 2.45
C LEU A 125 1.17 3.37 2.60
N VAL A 126 1.12 2.55 3.66
CA VAL A 126 2.04 1.43 3.82
C VAL A 126 1.87 0.42 2.70
N ALA A 127 0.62 0.05 2.36
CA ALA A 127 0.33 -0.85 1.24
C ALA A 127 0.91 -0.33 -0.09
N LEU A 128 0.75 0.96 -0.39
CA LEU A 128 1.35 1.58 -1.57
C LEU A 128 2.88 1.53 -1.53
N LEU A 129 3.49 1.76 -0.37
CA LEU A 129 4.95 1.70 -0.19
C LEU A 129 5.46 0.29 -0.48
N GLU A 130 4.83 -0.75 0.10
CA GLU A 130 5.18 -2.15 -0.13
C GLU A 130 5.05 -2.54 -1.61
N TYR A 131 3.97 -2.12 -2.26
CA TYR A 131 3.82 -2.35 -3.70
C TYR A 131 4.92 -1.68 -4.52
N LEU A 132 5.18 -0.38 -4.28
CA LEU A 132 6.22 0.34 -5.02
C LEU A 132 7.61 -0.27 -4.82
N GLU A 133 7.92 -0.76 -3.63
CA GLU A 133 9.18 -1.46 -3.37
C GLU A 133 9.24 -2.81 -4.09
N SER A 134 8.13 -3.54 -4.15
CA SER A 134 8.07 -4.87 -4.80
C SER A 134 8.27 -4.85 -6.31
N ILE A 135 7.99 -3.72 -6.98
CA ILE A 135 8.10 -3.59 -8.45
C ILE A 135 9.43 -2.99 -8.91
N GLN A 136 10.41 -2.83 -8.02
CA GLN A 136 11.72 -2.28 -8.39
C GLN A 136 12.50 -3.24 -9.29
N LYS A 137 13.21 -2.68 -10.28
CA LYS A 137 14.08 -3.38 -11.24
C LYS A 137 15.54 -3.17 -10.90
#